data_4dc7e8501fe483932b0c7f63fdd49b3b
#
_entry.id   4dc7e8501fe483932b0c7f63fdd49b3b
#
_cell.length_a   1.000
_cell.length_b   1.000
_cell.length_c   1.000
_cell.angle_alpha   90.00
_cell.angle_beta   90.00
_cell.angle_gamma   90.00
#
_symmetry.space_group_name_H-M   'P 1'
#
loop_
_entity.id
_entity.type
_entity.pdbx_description
1 polymer ?
#
loop_
_entity_poly.entity_id
_entity_poly.type
_entity_poly.pdbx_seq_one_letter_code
_entity_poly.pdbx_strand_id
1 'polypeptide(L)'
;MLAVIGLDIAKRYFQLHSVDPETGEITKLKLKRAEMVPFFSNRQPSVVAMEACGSSHHWARQLRALGHEVRLIATKFVKPFVKGNKNDAADARAIWEAAQRPEMRFVPVKTEAQQAILALHTMRDGLVKARTAQLHQLRAVFYELGFALPEGRHWCVKRLPEAFASLENKIPAMAIEAMRDQYQLIVQLSERVDAIERKLEAFKRSDERCERLLQIPGVGLLTATSIVASVGDAPDACPKITQSIHHAVI
;
A
#
# COMPACT_ATOMS: atom_id res chain seq x y z
N MET A 1 -4.21 -4.09 35.16
CA MET A 1 -3.48 -4.17 33.87
C MET A 1 -4.54 -4.14 32.76
N LEU A 2 -4.34 -3.41 31.65
CA LEU A 2 -5.32 -3.41 30.56
C LEU A 2 -5.39 -4.80 29.91
N ALA A 3 -6.61 -5.29 29.63
CA ALA A 3 -6.80 -6.54 28.91
C ALA A 3 -6.22 -6.45 27.49
N VAL A 4 -5.51 -7.49 27.06
CA VAL A 4 -4.96 -7.58 25.69
C VAL A 4 -5.91 -8.40 24.82
N ILE A 5 -6.26 -7.84 23.66
CA ILE A 5 -7.14 -8.45 22.67
C ILE A 5 -6.36 -8.61 21.37
N GLY A 6 -6.20 -9.83 20.90
CA GLY A 6 -5.72 -10.14 19.55
C GLY A 6 -6.90 -10.10 18.58
N LEU A 7 -6.79 -9.29 17.54
CA LEU A 7 -7.84 -9.09 16.56
C LEU A 7 -7.31 -9.36 15.15
N ASP A 8 -7.78 -10.45 14.55
CA ASP A 8 -7.56 -10.72 13.14
C ASP A 8 -8.67 -10.08 12.30
N ILE A 9 -8.26 -9.28 11.30
CA ILE A 9 -9.18 -8.47 10.48
C ILE A 9 -9.27 -9.04 9.06
N ALA A 10 -10.46 -9.48 8.70
CA ALA A 10 -10.78 -9.94 7.35
C ALA A 10 -11.83 -9.04 6.67
N LYS A 11 -12.18 -9.35 5.42
CA LYS A 11 -13.13 -8.52 4.66
C LYS A 11 -14.54 -8.46 5.26
N ARG A 12 -15.03 -9.59 5.78
CA ARG A 12 -16.43 -9.74 6.25
C ARG A 12 -16.53 -9.94 7.76
N TYR A 13 -15.62 -10.69 8.33
CA TYR A 13 -15.63 -11.07 9.74
C TYR A 13 -14.28 -10.78 10.37
N PHE A 14 -14.30 -10.50 11.65
CA PHE A 14 -13.13 -10.36 12.49
C PHE A 14 -13.11 -11.45 13.54
N GLN A 15 -11.94 -12.00 13.81
CA GLN A 15 -11.75 -12.96 14.88
C GLN A 15 -11.07 -12.27 16.05
N LEU A 16 -11.61 -12.48 17.22
CA LEU A 16 -11.10 -11.92 18.46
C LEU A 16 -10.64 -13.04 19.38
N HIS A 17 -9.49 -12.86 19.98
CA HIS A 17 -8.95 -13.70 21.04
C HIS A 17 -8.48 -12.82 22.19
N SER A 18 -8.95 -13.11 23.41
CA SER A 18 -8.45 -12.49 24.63
C SER A 18 -8.40 -13.50 25.75
N VAL A 19 -7.54 -13.24 26.73
CA VAL A 19 -7.49 -14.00 27.97
C VAL A 19 -7.67 -12.99 29.11
N ASP A 20 -8.59 -13.27 29.98
CA ASP A 20 -8.79 -12.47 31.16
C ASP A 20 -7.57 -12.62 32.10
N PRO A 21 -6.93 -11.52 32.49
CA PRO A 21 -5.70 -11.58 33.29
C PRO A 21 -5.91 -12.06 34.74
N GLU A 22 -7.14 -12.02 35.27
CA GLU A 22 -7.43 -12.41 36.63
C GLU A 22 -7.92 -13.86 36.71
N THR A 23 -8.83 -14.24 35.79
CA THR A 23 -9.47 -15.57 35.82
C THR A 23 -8.81 -16.57 34.91
N GLY A 24 -8.03 -16.12 33.93
CA GLY A 24 -7.46 -16.97 32.85
C GLY A 24 -8.51 -17.42 31.84
N GLU A 25 -9.74 -16.92 31.89
CA GLU A 25 -10.80 -17.29 30.93
C GLU A 25 -10.47 -16.83 29.52
N ILE A 26 -10.62 -17.74 28.56
CA ILE A 26 -10.35 -17.48 27.15
C ILE A 26 -11.64 -17.09 26.43
N THR A 27 -11.68 -15.87 25.93
CA THR A 27 -12.77 -15.41 25.07
C THR A 27 -12.36 -15.52 23.60
N LYS A 28 -13.20 -16.20 22.79
CA LYS A 28 -13.07 -16.28 21.33
C LYS A 28 -14.38 -15.83 20.72
N LEU A 29 -14.32 -14.79 19.90
CA LEU A 29 -15.52 -14.24 19.24
C LEU A 29 -15.28 -14.04 17.74
N LYS A 30 -16.34 -14.20 16.99
CA LYS A 30 -16.41 -13.86 15.58
C LYS A 30 -17.39 -12.71 15.43
N LEU A 31 -16.89 -11.55 15.01
CA LEU A 31 -17.68 -10.32 14.84
C LEU A 31 -17.89 -10.07 13.34
N LYS A 32 -19.09 -9.64 12.96
CA LYS A 32 -19.30 -9.03 11.66
C LYS A 32 -18.68 -7.64 11.64
N ARG A 33 -18.31 -7.18 10.45
CA ARG A 33 -17.72 -5.86 10.25
C ARG A 33 -18.54 -4.72 10.88
N ALA A 34 -19.87 -4.79 10.77
CA ALA A 34 -20.79 -3.78 11.35
C ALA A 34 -20.85 -3.82 12.89
N GLU A 35 -20.49 -4.94 13.50
CA GLU A 35 -20.55 -5.13 14.96
C GLU A 35 -19.29 -4.61 15.67
N MET A 36 -18.24 -4.27 14.92
CA MET A 36 -16.91 -3.90 15.43
C MET A 36 -16.97 -2.65 16.31
N VAL A 37 -17.53 -1.55 15.80
CA VAL A 37 -17.63 -0.29 16.54
C VAL A 37 -18.57 -0.44 17.76
N PRO A 38 -19.81 -0.95 17.63
CA PRO A 38 -20.67 -1.18 18.80
C PRO A 38 -20.03 -2.06 19.89
N PHE A 39 -19.34 -3.11 19.48
CA PHE A 39 -18.70 -4.03 20.43
C PHE A 39 -17.61 -3.33 21.25
N PHE A 40 -16.73 -2.56 20.61
CA PHE A 40 -15.64 -1.87 21.32
C PHE A 40 -16.10 -0.61 22.04
N SER A 41 -17.15 0.09 21.59
CA SER A 41 -17.72 1.24 22.31
C SER A 41 -18.27 0.88 23.69
N ASN A 42 -18.72 -0.37 23.87
CA ASN A 42 -19.30 -0.85 25.12
C ASN A 42 -18.26 -1.57 26.04
N ARG A 43 -16.97 -1.52 25.68
CA ARG A 43 -15.91 -2.16 26.47
C ARG A 43 -15.05 -1.15 27.19
N GLN A 44 -14.52 -1.57 28.33
CA GLN A 44 -13.48 -0.82 29.04
C GLN A 44 -12.24 -0.67 28.13
N PRO A 45 -11.49 0.43 28.27
CA PRO A 45 -10.24 0.63 27.54
C PRO A 45 -9.35 -0.62 27.61
N SER A 46 -8.86 -1.07 26.46
CA SER A 46 -8.11 -2.31 26.31
C SER A 46 -6.97 -2.10 25.32
N VAL A 47 -5.97 -2.97 25.36
CA VAL A 47 -4.93 -3.03 24.33
C VAL A 47 -5.42 -3.92 23.19
N VAL A 48 -5.67 -3.35 22.03
CA VAL A 48 -6.10 -4.10 20.84
C VAL A 48 -4.92 -4.26 19.88
N ALA A 49 -4.45 -5.49 19.72
CA ALA A 49 -3.39 -5.84 18.80
C ALA A 49 -3.96 -6.35 17.48
N MET A 50 -3.41 -5.91 16.36
CA MET A 50 -3.80 -6.33 15.00
C MET A 50 -2.58 -6.55 14.13
N GLU A 51 -2.68 -7.45 13.16
CA GLU A 51 -1.69 -7.53 12.09
C GLU A 51 -1.75 -6.28 11.19
N ALA A 52 -0.59 -5.73 10.84
CA ALA A 52 -0.46 -4.60 9.90
C ALA A 52 -0.71 -5.06 8.46
N CYS A 53 -1.97 -5.28 8.13
CA CYS A 53 -2.46 -5.72 6.83
C CYS A 53 -3.47 -4.73 6.23
N GLY A 54 -4.15 -5.11 5.16
CA GLY A 54 -5.19 -4.28 4.53
C GLY A 54 -6.27 -3.85 5.53
N SER A 55 -6.62 -2.56 5.55
CA SER A 55 -7.56 -1.89 6.45
C SER A 55 -7.15 -1.74 7.93
N SER A 56 -6.03 -2.29 8.38
CA SER A 56 -5.60 -2.23 9.78
C SER A 56 -5.43 -0.80 10.31
N HIS A 57 -4.86 0.09 9.52
CA HIS A 57 -4.70 1.49 9.92
C HIS A 57 -6.05 2.23 10.08
N HIS A 58 -7.04 1.93 9.25
CA HIS A 58 -8.40 2.46 9.40
C HIS A 58 -9.00 2.01 10.73
N TRP A 59 -8.99 0.70 11.00
CA TRP A 59 -9.53 0.16 12.25
C TRP A 59 -8.75 0.63 13.47
N ALA A 60 -7.44 0.78 13.34
CA ALA A 60 -6.62 1.32 14.43
C ALA A 60 -7.05 2.74 14.82
N ARG A 61 -7.34 3.60 13.85
CA ARG A 61 -7.85 4.96 14.15
C ARG A 61 -9.24 4.92 14.77
N GLN A 62 -10.15 4.07 14.27
CA GLN A 62 -11.47 3.92 14.84
C GLN A 62 -11.40 3.46 16.30
N LEU A 63 -10.62 2.44 16.59
CA LEU A 63 -10.48 1.91 17.96
C LEU A 63 -9.78 2.90 18.92
N ARG A 64 -8.80 3.65 18.42
CA ARG A 64 -8.18 4.75 19.20
C ARG A 64 -9.19 5.85 19.55
N ALA A 65 -10.07 6.19 18.61
CA ALA A 65 -11.13 7.17 18.84
C ALA A 65 -12.16 6.69 19.91
N LEU A 66 -12.27 5.38 20.12
CA LEU A 66 -13.08 4.78 21.18
C LEU A 66 -12.33 4.65 22.52
N GLY A 67 -11.09 5.13 22.62
CA GLY A 67 -10.30 5.11 23.85
C GLY A 67 -9.45 3.86 24.06
N HIS A 68 -9.32 2.97 23.07
CA HIS A 68 -8.45 1.79 23.17
C HIS A 68 -7.01 2.11 22.77
N GLU A 69 -6.05 1.46 23.42
CA GLU A 69 -4.66 1.42 22.94
C GLU A 69 -4.58 0.44 21.77
N VAL A 70 -3.99 0.87 20.65
CA VAL A 70 -3.89 0.00 19.46
C VAL A 70 -2.45 -0.25 19.08
N ARG A 71 -2.10 -1.53 18.92
CA ARG A 71 -0.78 -2.02 18.52
C ARG A 71 -0.87 -2.75 17.19
N LEU A 72 -0.20 -2.24 16.16
CA LEU A 72 -0.08 -2.91 14.88
C LEU A 72 1.23 -3.71 14.83
N ILE A 73 1.15 -4.98 14.42
CA ILE A 73 2.29 -5.90 14.35
C ILE A 73 2.52 -6.28 12.90
N ALA A 74 3.77 -6.15 12.42
CA ALA A 74 4.07 -6.57 11.05
C ALA A 74 3.88 -8.09 10.89
N THR A 75 3.29 -8.51 9.78
CA THR A 75 2.97 -9.92 9.44
C THR A 75 4.11 -10.90 9.73
N LYS A 76 5.35 -10.50 9.41
CA LYS A 76 6.54 -11.32 9.64
C LYS A 76 6.78 -11.66 11.13
N PHE A 77 6.30 -10.83 12.04
CA PHE A 77 6.46 -11.03 13.48
C PHE A 77 5.27 -11.78 14.11
N VAL A 78 4.14 -11.88 13.41
CA VAL A 78 2.98 -12.69 13.83
C VAL A 78 3.16 -14.16 13.41
N LYS A 79 3.67 -14.40 12.21
CA LYS A 79 3.83 -15.75 11.63
C LYS A 79 4.45 -16.80 12.56
N PRO A 80 5.51 -16.53 13.33
CA PRO A 80 6.11 -17.53 14.23
C PRO A 80 5.19 -18.04 15.33
N PHE A 81 4.12 -17.31 15.65
CA PHE A 81 3.17 -17.65 16.71
C PHE A 81 1.95 -18.44 16.19
N VAL A 82 1.80 -18.57 14.87
CA VAL A 82 0.73 -19.37 14.27
C VAL A 82 1.06 -20.85 14.44
N LYS A 83 0.28 -21.55 15.28
CA LYS A 83 0.46 -22.97 15.57
C LYS A 83 -0.62 -23.79 14.87
N GLY A 84 -0.23 -24.85 14.16
CA GLY A 84 -1.13 -25.79 13.50
C GLY A 84 -1.63 -25.30 12.13
N ASN A 85 -2.73 -25.88 11.66
CA ASN A 85 -3.34 -25.52 10.39
C ASN A 85 -3.91 -24.09 10.44
N LYS A 86 -3.66 -23.35 9.39
CA LYS A 86 -4.11 -21.96 9.25
C LYS A 86 -5.64 -21.89 9.37
N ASN A 87 -6.11 -21.20 10.39
CA ASN A 87 -7.50 -20.78 10.52
C ASN A 87 -7.55 -19.43 11.23
N ASP A 88 -8.59 -18.65 10.95
CA ASP A 88 -8.73 -17.28 11.42
C ASP A 88 -8.69 -17.15 12.95
N ALA A 89 -9.16 -18.15 13.70
CA ALA A 89 -9.12 -18.16 15.16
C ALA A 89 -7.69 -18.38 15.70
N ALA A 90 -6.87 -19.19 15.00
CA ALA A 90 -5.46 -19.37 15.31
C ALA A 90 -4.66 -18.09 15.03
N ASP A 91 -5.03 -17.36 13.97
CA ASP A 91 -4.39 -16.10 13.61
C ASP A 91 -4.66 -15.01 14.69
N ALA A 92 -5.89 -14.87 15.20
CA ALA A 92 -6.21 -13.96 16.29
C ALA A 92 -5.45 -14.30 17.60
N ARG A 93 -5.29 -15.60 17.91
CA ARG A 93 -4.47 -16.06 19.04
C ARG A 93 -2.99 -15.73 18.84
N ALA A 94 -2.44 -15.96 17.64
CA ALA A 94 -1.05 -15.64 17.32
C ALA A 94 -0.75 -14.15 17.48
N ILE A 95 -1.69 -13.27 17.05
CA ILE A 95 -1.60 -11.82 17.27
C ILE A 95 -1.59 -11.49 18.76
N TRP A 96 -2.46 -12.13 19.57
CA TRP A 96 -2.52 -11.95 21.01
C TRP A 96 -1.21 -12.38 21.70
N GLU A 97 -0.65 -13.55 21.33
CA GLU A 97 0.62 -14.03 21.87
C GLU A 97 1.79 -13.10 21.48
N ALA A 98 1.84 -12.63 20.21
CA ALA A 98 2.87 -11.73 19.71
C ALA A 98 2.84 -10.38 20.45
N ALA A 99 1.65 -9.82 20.69
CA ALA A 99 1.47 -8.50 21.29
C ALA A 99 2.03 -8.37 22.71
N GLN A 100 2.20 -9.48 23.41
CA GLN A 100 2.67 -9.54 24.80
C GLN A 100 4.20 -9.72 24.91
N ARG A 101 4.90 -9.86 23.81
CA ARG A 101 6.37 -10.01 23.85
C ARG A 101 7.04 -8.67 24.16
N PRO A 102 7.95 -8.60 25.16
CA PRO A 102 8.60 -7.36 25.58
C PRO A 102 9.33 -6.63 24.46
N GLU A 103 9.94 -7.37 23.54
CA GLU A 103 10.75 -6.81 22.43
C GLU A 103 9.95 -6.62 21.13
N MET A 104 8.62 -6.73 21.17
CA MET A 104 7.80 -6.61 19.98
C MET A 104 7.82 -5.18 19.43
N ARG A 105 8.20 -5.05 18.17
CA ARG A 105 8.18 -3.78 17.45
C ARG A 105 6.83 -3.57 16.79
N PHE A 106 6.19 -2.48 17.16
CA PHE A 106 4.90 -2.11 16.63
C PHE A 106 5.02 -1.17 15.43
N VAL A 107 4.13 -1.35 14.46
CA VAL A 107 4.04 -0.47 13.30
C VAL A 107 3.24 0.77 13.67
N PRO A 108 3.74 1.99 13.41
CA PRO A 108 2.99 3.20 13.66
C PRO A 108 1.67 3.23 12.88
N VAL A 109 0.61 3.70 13.52
CA VAL A 109 -0.68 3.87 12.85
C VAL A 109 -0.60 5.08 11.93
N LYS A 110 -0.78 4.84 10.64
CA LYS A 110 -0.76 5.90 9.62
C LYS A 110 -1.98 6.80 9.73
N THR A 111 -1.78 8.08 9.52
CA THR A 111 -2.86 9.05 9.33
C THR A 111 -3.59 8.81 8.01
N GLU A 112 -4.76 9.41 7.84
CA GLU A 112 -5.50 9.35 6.57
C GLU A 112 -4.71 9.99 5.43
N ALA A 113 -4.04 11.12 5.71
CA ALA A 113 -3.17 11.79 4.75
C ALA A 113 -2.03 10.88 4.26
N GLN A 114 -1.33 10.19 5.18
CA GLN A 114 -0.30 9.23 4.82
C GLN A 114 -0.84 8.08 3.97
N GLN A 115 -2.01 7.53 4.33
CA GLN A 115 -2.64 6.48 3.52
C GLN A 115 -3.06 6.99 2.14
N ALA A 116 -3.54 8.23 2.02
CA ALA A 116 -3.89 8.82 0.73
C ALA A 116 -2.67 8.93 -0.20
N ILE A 117 -1.53 9.38 0.31
CA ILE A 117 -0.28 9.43 -0.47
C ILE A 117 0.16 8.03 -0.92
N LEU A 118 0.14 7.05 -0.03
CA LEU A 118 0.48 5.66 -0.39
C LEU A 118 -0.51 5.06 -1.41
N ALA A 119 -1.79 5.43 -1.33
CA ALA A 119 -2.78 5.04 -2.34
C ALA A 119 -2.47 5.65 -3.71
N LEU A 120 -2.04 6.93 -3.77
CA LEU A 120 -1.59 7.53 -5.03
C LEU A 120 -0.40 6.78 -5.64
N HIS A 121 0.58 6.37 -4.84
CA HIS A 121 1.68 5.52 -5.32
C HIS A 121 1.18 4.20 -5.90
N THR A 122 0.30 3.50 -5.17
CA THR A 122 -0.28 2.22 -5.63
C THR A 122 -1.06 2.38 -6.94
N MET A 123 -1.89 3.43 -7.05
CA MET A 123 -2.64 3.73 -8.27
C MET A 123 -1.71 4.06 -9.44
N ARG A 124 -0.68 4.88 -9.20
CA ARG A 124 0.33 5.21 -10.21
C ARG A 124 1.01 3.96 -10.75
N ASP A 125 1.48 3.08 -9.86
CA ASP A 125 2.16 1.85 -10.25
C ASP A 125 1.26 0.92 -11.06
N GLY A 126 -0.01 0.82 -10.71
CA GLY A 126 -1.01 0.11 -11.49
C GLY A 126 -1.18 0.68 -12.90
N LEU A 127 -1.28 2.00 -13.03
CA LEU A 127 -1.39 2.69 -14.32
C LEU A 127 -0.13 2.52 -15.17
N VAL A 128 1.06 2.61 -14.59
CA VAL A 128 2.33 2.38 -15.29
C VAL A 128 2.42 0.95 -15.82
N LYS A 129 2.04 -0.05 -15.01
CA LYS A 129 2.00 -1.46 -15.44
C LYS A 129 1.01 -1.67 -16.58
N ALA A 130 -0.21 -1.12 -16.46
CA ALA A 130 -1.23 -1.20 -17.52
C ALA A 130 -0.73 -0.56 -18.83
N ARG A 131 -0.18 0.65 -18.76
CA ARG A 131 0.40 1.35 -19.90
C ARG A 131 1.50 0.54 -20.57
N THR A 132 2.40 -0.03 -19.79
CA THR A 132 3.50 -0.85 -20.29
C THR A 132 2.98 -2.10 -21.01
N ALA A 133 1.99 -2.78 -20.43
CA ALA A 133 1.36 -3.94 -21.07
C ALA A 133 0.70 -3.58 -22.41
N GLN A 134 -0.05 -2.47 -22.47
CA GLN A 134 -0.66 -1.99 -23.71
C GLN A 134 0.40 -1.64 -24.80
N LEU A 135 1.49 -1.00 -24.39
CA LEU A 135 2.57 -0.67 -25.31
C LEU A 135 3.27 -1.93 -25.85
N HIS A 136 3.51 -2.92 -25.02
CA HIS A 136 4.09 -4.20 -25.45
C HIS A 136 3.16 -4.93 -26.42
N GLN A 137 1.87 -4.95 -26.15
CA GLN A 137 0.88 -5.56 -27.04
C GLN A 137 0.86 -4.85 -28.41
N LEU A 138 0.83 -3.52 -28.43
CA LEU A 138 0.85 -2.74 -29.68
C LEU A 138 2.15 -2.98 -30.46
N ARG A 139 3.29 -3.02 -29.78
CA ARG A 139 4.59 -3.36 -30.41
C ARG A 139 4.58 -4.74 -31.06
N ALA A 140 4.01 -5.75 -30.40
CA ALA A 140 3.90 -7.10 -30.94
C ALA A 140 3.05 -7.13 -32.21
N VAL A 141 1.92 -6.43 -32.24
CA VAL A 141 1.07 -6.32 -33.44
C VAL A 141 1.83 -5.66 -34.59
N PHE A 142 2.55 -4.56 -34.36
CA PHE A 142 3.38 -3.92 -35.38
C PHE A 142 4.47 -4.87 -35.90
N TYR A 143 5.09 -5.64 -35.00
CA TYR A 143 6.13 -6.60 -35.37
C TYR A 143 5.59 -7.73 -36.29
N GLU A 144 4.42 -8.29 -35.94
CA GLU A 144 3.73 -9.27 -36.81
C GLU A 144 3.38 -8.70 -38.19
N LEU A 145 3.15 -7.40 -38.28
CA LEU A 145 2.88 -6.70 -39.53
C LEU A 145 4.15 -6.22 -40.24
N GLY A 146 5.33 -6.66 -39.79
CA GLY A 146 6.62 -6.38 -40.42
C GLY A 146 7.26 -5.05 -40.03
N PHE A 147 6.74 -4.34 -39.03
CA PHE A 147 7.31 -3.09 -38.57
C PHE A 147 7.85 -3.21 -37.14
N ALA A 148 9.19 -3.19 -37.00
CA ALA A 148 9.84 -3.25 -35.70
C ALA A 148 9.90 -1.87 -35.01
N LEU A 149 9.13 -1.72 -33.92
CA LEU A 149 9.21 -0.53 -33.09
C LEU A 149 10.37 -0.64 -32.08
N PRO A 150 11.09 0.47 -31.80
CA PRO A 150 12.24 0.46 -30.91
C PRO A 150 11.85 0.15 -29.45
N GLU A 151 12.85 -0.24 -28.66
CA GLU A 151 12.69 -0.41 -27.22
C GLU A 151 12.61 0.93 -26.51
N GLY A 152 12.00 0.88 -25.29
CA GLY A 152 11.78 2.06 -24.49
C GLY A 152 10.56 2.88 -24.92
N ARG A 153 9.74 3.30 -23.94
CA ARG A 153 8.48 4.02 -24.18
C ARG A 153 8.66 5.26 -25.06
N HIS A 154 9.62 6.10 -24.74
CA HIS A 154 9.85 7.37 -25.46
C HIS A 154 10.09 7.15 -26.96
N TRP A 155 11.01 6.26 -27.29
CA TRP A 155 11.38 5.97 -28.67
C TRP A 155 10.27 5.24 -29.43
N CYS A 156 9.58 4.30 -28.75
CA CYS A 156 8.44 3.60 -29.32
C CYS A 156 7.33 4.58 -29.71
N VAL A 157 6.90 5.44 -28.80
CA VAL A 157 5.81 6.42 -29.04
C VAL A 157 6.21 7.41 -30.13
N LYS A 158 7.46 7.86 -30.18
CA LYS A 158 7.98 8.76 -31.22
C LYS A 158 7.89 8.17 -32.63
N ARG A 159 8.04 6.84 -32.77
CA ARG A 159 8.01 6.14 -34.06
C ARG A 159 6.61 5.70 -34.50
N LEU A 160 5.62 5.73 -33.61
CA LEU A 160 4.25 5.27 -33.93
C LEU A 160 3.61 5.98 -35.13
N PRO A 161 3.71 7.32 -35.33
CA PRO A 161 3.13 7.97 -36.48
C PRO A 161 3.68 7.42 -37.79
N GLU A 162 4.99 7.20 -37.91
CA GLU A 162 5.65 6.60 -39.07
C GLU A 162 5.20 5.14 -39.27
N ALA A 163 5.11 4.38 -38.19
CA ALA A 163 4.64 3.01 -38.21
C ALA A 163 3.20 2.90 -38.73
N PHE A 164 2.30 3.74 -38.29
CA PHE A 164 0.92 3.80 -38.79
C PHE A 164 0.88 4.17 -40.28
N ALA A 165 1.62 5.18 -40.69
CA ALA A 165 1.70 5.59 -42.07
C ALA A 165 2.22 4.46 -42.99
N SER A 166 3.18 3.66 -42.51
CA SER A 166 3.74 2.54 -43.29
C SER A 166 2.76 1.39 -43.51
N LEU A 167 1.74 1.25 -42.62
CA LEU A 167 0.71 0.21 -42.71
C LEU A 167 -0.57 0.69 -43.40
N GLU A 168 -0.74 1.99 -43.61
CA GLU A 168 -1.90 2.56 -44.25
C GLU A 168 -2.07 2.01 -45.65
N ASN A 169 -3.27 1.54 -46.00
CA ASN A 169 -3.62 0.84 -47.24
C ASN A 169 -2.93 -0.53 -47.45
N LYS A 170 -2.15 -1.04 -46.52
CA LYS A 170 -1.52 -2.37 -46.62
C LYS A 170 -2.23 -3.45 -45.81
N ILE A 171 -3.01 -3.04 -44.80
CA ILE A 171 -3.80 -3.94 -43.95
C ILE A 171 -5.26 -3.46 -43.89
N PRO A 172 -6.22 -4.32 -43.48
CA PRO A 172 -7.62 -3.93 -43.33
C PRO A 172 -7.79 -2.73 -42.37
N ALA A 173 -8.65 -1.78 -42.76
CA ALA A 173 -8.88 -0.56 -42.01
C ALA A 173 -9.29 -0.83 -40.55
N MET A 174 -10.10 -1.88 -40.32
CA MET A 174 -10.51 -2.31 -38.98
C MET A 174 -9.33 -2.59 -38.03
N ALA A 175 -8.23 -3.12 -38.56
CA ALA A 175 -7.02 -3.39 -37.76
C ALA A 175 -6.29 -2.08 -37.41
N ILE A 176 -6.18 -1.15 -38.37
CA ILE A 176 -5.61 0.19 -38.13
C ILE A 176 -6.44 0.94 -37.05
N GLU A 177 -7.75 0.91 -37.15
CA GLU A 177 -8.67 1.54 -36.17
C GLU A 177 -8.45 0.98 -34.77
N ALA A 178 -8.46 -0.35 -34.61
CA ALA A 178 -8.22 -1.01 -33.33
C ALA A 178 -6.83 -0.68 -32.74
N MET A 179 -5.79 -0.62 -33.57
CA MET A 179 -4.45 -0.24 -33.14
C MET A 179 -4.38 1.24 -32.73
N ARG A 180 -5.11 2.13 -33.40
CA ARG A 180 -5.22 3.55 -33.03
C ARG A 180 -5.97 3.72 -31.71
N ASP A 181 -7.05 2.98 -31.48
CA ASP A 181 -7.78 2.99 -30.20
C ASP A 181 -6.87 2.54 -29.04
N GLN A 182 -6.09 1.49 -29.26
CA GLN A 182 -5.11 1.04 -28.27
C GLN A 182 -4.04 2.09 -28.00
N TYR A 183 -3.56 2.79 -29.02
CA TYR A 183 -2.63 3.91 -28.84
C TYR A 183 -3.26 5.05 -28.03
N GLN A 184 -4.52 5.41 -28.29
CA GLN A 184 -5.24 6.41 -27.50
C GLN A 184 -5.36 5.99 -26.03
N LEU A 185 -5.59 4.72 -25.75
CA LEU A 185 -5.58 4.22 -24.36
C LEU A 185 -4.20 4.41 -23.70
N ILE A 186 -3.09 4.19 -24.42
CA ILE A 186 -1.73 4.42 -23.89
C ILE A 186 -1.53 5.91 -23.56
N VAL A 187 -2.03 6.82 -24.40
CA VAL A 187 -2.00 8.28 -24.15
C VAL A 187 -2.78 8.62 -22.89
N GLN A 188 -4.02 8.16 -22.77
CA GLN A 188 -4.88 8.39 -21.59
C GLN A 188 -4.24 7.84 -20.29
N LEU A 189 -3.64 6.66 -20.34
CA LEU A 189 -2.94 6.10 -19.19
C LEU A 189 -1.73 6.96 -18.80
N SER A 190 -1.03 7.54 -19.77
CA SER A 190 0.09 8.45 -19.50
C SER A 190 -0.36 9.74 -18.83
N GLU A 191 -1.42 10.36 -19.32
CA GLU A 191 -2.01 11.56 -18.74
C GLU A 191 -2.45 11.34 -17.28
N ARG A 192 -3.03 10.15 -17.00
CA ARG A 192 -3.42 9.79 -15.62
C ARG A 192 -2.21 9.59 -14.71
N VAL A 193 -1.12 8.99 -15.19
CA VAL A 193 0.14 8.90 -14.45
C VAL A 193 0.66 10.29 -14.12
N ASP A 194 0.73 11.17 -15.12
CA ASP A 194 1.22 12.55 -14.96
C ASP A 194 0.34 13.35 -13.97
N ALA A 195 -0.98 13.11 -13.99
CA ALA A 195 -1.91 13.74 -13.05
C ALA A 195 -1.66 13.30 -11.59
N ILE A 196 -1.32 12.03 -11.36
CA ILE A 196 -0.94 11.54 -10.03
C ILE A 196 0.42 12.12 -9.62
N GLU A 197 1.39 12.15 -10.52
CA GLU A 197 2.72 12.71 -10.24
C GLU A 197 2.65 14.20 -9.87
N ARG A 198 1.77 14.98 -10.51
CA ARG A 198 1.50 16.37 -10.09
C ARG A 198 0.95 16.49 -8.68
N LYS A 199 0.08 15.55 -8.25
CA LYS A 199 -0.43 15.51 -6.86
C LYS A 199 0.69 15.18 -5.85
N LEU A 200 1.56 14.23 -6.20
CA LEU A 200 2.73 13.91 -5.37
C LEU A 200 3.73 15.07 -5.31
N GLU A 201 3.90 15.81 -6.41
CA GLU A 201 4.73 17.01 -6.45
C GLU A 201 4.15 18.13 -5.55
N ALA A 202 2.83 18.30 -5.52
CA ALA A 202 2.17 19.23 -4.62
C ALA A 202 2.37 18.83 -3.14
N PHE A 203 2.24 17.54 -2.82
CA PHE A 203 2.52 17.01 -1.49
C PHE A 203 3.98 17.26 -1.08
N LYS A 204 4.93 17.00 -1.98
CA LYS A 204 6.35 17.27 -1.74
C LYS A 204 6.59 18.70 -1.27
N ARG A 205 5.96 19.67 -1.95
CA ARG A 205 6.12 21.10 -1.61
C ARG A 205 5.49 21.50 -0.27
N SER A 206 4.55 20.70 0.23
CA SER A 206 3.89 20.96 1.52
C SER A 206 4.57 20.29 2.71
N ASP A 207 5.60 19.47 2.50
CA ASP A 207 6.25 18.68 3.54
C ASP A 207 7.78 18.79 3.47
N GLU A 208 8.35 19.55 4.39
CA GLU A 208 9.81 19.79 4.46
C GLU A 208 10.65 18.51 4.56
N ARG A 209 10.09 17.43 5.07
CA ARG A 209 10.79 16.14 5.15
C ARG A 209 11.08 15.60 3.75
N CYS A 210 10.20 15.85 2.78
CA CYS A 210 10.44 15.50 1.39
C CYS A 210 11.63 16.28 0.82
N GLU A 211 11.71 17.59 1.10
CA GLU A 211 12.81 18.43 0.62
C GLU A 211 14.17 17.98 1.19
N ARG A 212 14.22 17.60 2.47
CA ARG A 212 15.44 17.03 3.08
C ARG A 212 15.86 15.72 2.42
N LEU A 213 14.91 14.82 2.15
CA LEU A 213 15.19 13.54 1.49
C LEU A 213 15.70 13.71 0.06
N LEU A 214 15.25 14.73 -0.65
CA LEU A 214 15.70 15.02 -2.02
C LEU A 214 17.16 15.47 -2.12
N GLN A 215 17.78 15.89 -1.00
CA GLN A 215 19.21 16.21 -0.96
C GLN A 215 20.09 14.94 -1.02
N ILE A 216 19.51 13.76 -0.78
CA ILE A 216 20.24 12.48 -0.81
C ILE A 216 20.37 12.04 -2.27
N PRO A 217 21.60 11.81 -2.79
CA PRO A 217 21.79 11.31 -4.15
C PRO A 217 20.99 10.02 -4.42
N GLY A 218 20.27 9.99 -5.53
CA GLY A 218 19.43 8.86 -5.92
C GLY A 218 18.01 8.85 -5.33
N VAL A 219 17.69 9.76 -4.42
CA VAL A 219 16.32 9.93 -3.92
C VAL A 219 15.56 10.94 -4.78
N GLY A 220 14.60 10.46 -5.55
CA GLY A 220 13.70 11.30 -6.35
C GLY A 220 12.34 11.51 -5.67
N LEU A 221 11.45 12.27 -6.36
CA LEU A 221 10.09 12.59 -5.91
C LEU A 221 9.33 11.37 -5.34
N LEU A 222 9.29 10.29 -6.10
CA LEU A 222 8.51 9.10 -5.72
C LEU A 222 9.06 8.43 -4.47
N THR A 223 10.39 8.35 -4.36
CA THR A 223 11.04 7.76 -3.18
C THR A 223 10.83 8.63 -1.95
N ALA A 224 11.06 9.94 -2.05
CA ALA A 224 10.90 10.88 -0.94
C ALA A 224 9.47 10.87 -0.39
N THR A 225 8.46 11.04 -1.26
CA THR A 225 7.05 11.06 -0.84
C THR A 225 6.57 9.71 -0.28
N SER A 226 7.06 8.59 -0.83
CA SER A 226 6.74 7.25 -0.30
C SER A 226 7.36 7.00 1.07
N ILE A 227 8.62 7.41 1.30
CA ILE A 227 9.27 7.29 2.61
C ILE A 227 8.52 8.11 3.65
N VAL A 228 8.27 9.39 3.40
CA VAL A 228 7.56 10.27 4.34
C VAL A 228 6.18 9.72 4.69
N ALA A 229 5.42 9.26 3.68
CA ALA A 229 4.10 8.66 3.92
C ALA A 229 4.17 7.30 4.65
N SER A 230 5.28 6.57 4.55
CA SER A 230 5.42 5.26 5.21
C SER A 230 5.88 5.38 6.66
N VAL A 231 6.84 6.26 6.93
CA VAL A 231 7.49 6.41 8.24
C VAL A 231 6.72 7.37 9.15
N GLY A 232 6.19 8.47 8.60
CA GLY A 232 5.51 9.50 9.38
C GLY A 232 6.45 10.18 10.38
N ASP A 233 5.91 10.51 11.55
CA ASP A 233 6.64 11.18 12.64
C ASP A 233 7.22 10.20 13.67
N ALA A 234 7.25 8.89 13.34
CA ALA A 234 7.75 7.88 14.25
C ALA A 234 9.27 7.69 14.09
N PRO A 235 10.11 8.24 14.98
CA PRO A 235 11.57 8.12 14.91
C PRO A 235 12.04 6.66 14.98
N ASP A 236 11.27 5.79 15.64
CA ASP A 236 11.62 4.39 15.84
C ASP A 236 11.16 3.44 14.73
N ALA A 237 10.41 3.94 13.74
CA ALA A 237 9.82 3.08 12.71
C ALA A 237 10.85 2.45 11.77
N CYS A 238 12.01 3.09 11.56
CA CYS A 238 13.14 2.51 10.83
C CYS A 238 14.46 3.20 11.23
N PRO A 239 15.22 2.63 12.17
CA PRO A 239 16.49 3.21 12.65
C PRO A 239 17.48 3.54 11.53
N LYS A 240 17.50 2.72 10.46
CA LYS A 240 18.39 2.94 9.31
C LYS A 240 18.01 4.15 8.45
N ILE A 241 16.72 4.40 8.26
CA ILE A 241 16.22 5.57 7.50
C ILE A 241 16.39 6.83 8.36
N THR A 242 16.08 6.75 9.65
CA THR A 242 16.25 7.87 10.58
C THR A 242 17.72 8.25 10.75
N GLN A 243 18.64 7.28 10.83
CA GLN A 243 20.08 7.54 10.85
C GLN A 243 20.58 8.16 9.54
N SER A 244 20.08 7.69 8.38
CA SER A 244 20.44 8.29 7.08
C SER A 244 19.93 9.73 6.96
N ILE A 245 18.73 10.02 7.47
CA ILE A 245 18.19 11.38 7.50
C ILE A 245 19.01 12.28 8.46
N HIS A 246 19.42 11.76 9.63
CA HIS A 246 20.26 12.51 10.59
C HIS A 246 21.68 12.75 10.07
N HIS A 247 22.29 11.79 9.39
CA HIS A 247 23.65 11.93 8.84
C HIS A 247 23.71 12.79 7.57
N ALA A 248 22.58 12.98 6.86
CA ALA A 248 22.52 13.85 5.70
C ALA A 248 22.27 15.34 6.07
N VAL A 249 22.07 15.64 7.36
CA VAL A 249 21.73 16.98 7.88
C VAL A 249 22.89 17.59 8.70
N ILE A 250 23.99 16.84 8.91
CA ILE A 250 25.24 17.33 9.50
C ILE A 250 26.31 17.40 8.40
#